data_f8c4002436db2533f8c1f077910cd0a5
#
_entry.id   f8c4002436db2533f8c1f077910cd0a5
#
_cell.length_a   1.000
_cell.length_b   1.000
_cell.length_c   1.000
_cell.angle_alpha   90.00
_cell.angle_beta   90.00
_cell.angle_gamma   90.00
#
_symmetry.space_group_name_H-M   'P 1'
#
loop_
_entity.id
_entity.type
_entity.pdbx_description
1 polymer ?
#
loop_
_entity_poly.entity_id
_entity_poly.type
_entity_poly.pdbx_seq_one_letter_code
_entity_poly.pdbx_strand_id
1 'polypeptide(L)'
;RFATGITVITTRTPEGEQYGVTINSFASVSLEPPLVSFALQRSSPMGEHIRRAGGYAVNILSADQQELSNHFASDKHRQPFIDWPLLPKPASQPLLAGCLAVLECQLWQEYDGGDHVLLLAEVLDCQAFEGEPLLYYRSRYATL
;
A
#
# COMPACT_ATOMS: atom_id res chain seq x y z
N ARG A 1 -14.86 11.51 -10.11
CA ARG A 1 -15.12 10.80 -11.38
C ARG A 1 -13.85 10.28 -12.03
N PHE A 2 -12.77 10.30 -11.30
CA PHE A 2 -11.49 9.78 -11.74
C PHE A 2 -11.37 8.33 -11.27
N ALA A 3 -11.38 7.39 -12.19
CA ALA A 3 -11.26 5.97 -11.85
C ALA A 3 -9.82 5.66 -11.45
N THR A 4 -9.67 4.92 -10.34
CA THR A 4 -8.35 4.50 -9.86
C THR A 4 -8.32 3.01 -9.65
N GLY A 5 -7.11 2.44 -9.55
CA GLY A 5 -6.91 1.17 -8.92
C GLY A 5 -7.01 1.32 -7.41
N ILE A 6 -6.87 0.21 -6.71
CA ILE A 6 -6.84 0.16 -5.25
C ILE A 6 -5.52 -0.47 -4.83
N THR A 7 -4.87 0.13 -3.83
CA THR A 7 -3.67 -0.46 -3.24
C THR A 7 -3.84 -0.57 -1.73
N VAL A 8 -3.14 -1.53 -1.14
CA VAL A 8 -2.94 -1.60 0.30
C VAL A 8 -1.46 -1.31 0.57
N ILE A 9 -1.22 -0.32 1.39
CA ILE A 9 0.13 0.01 1.87
C ILE A 9 0.37 -0.79 3.13
N THR A 10 1.47 -1.52 3.19
CA THR A 10 1.83 -2.34 4.34
C THR A 10 3.19 -1.95 4.88
N THR A 11 3.39 -2.15 6.18
CA THR A 11 4.68 -1.88 6.81
C THR A 11 4.88 -2.81 7.99
N ARG A 12 6.15 -3.10 8.31
CA ARG A 12 6.54 -3.91 9.47
C ARG A 12 7.50 -3.09 10.31
N THR A 13 7.13 -2.87 11.57
CA THR A 13 7.96 -2.12 12.50
C THR A 13 9.18 -2.95 12.93
N PRO A 14 10.21 -2.32 13.51
CA PRO A 14 11.37 -3.06 14.02
C PRO A 14 11.02 -4.14 15.02
N GLU A 15 9.92 -3.99 15.77
CA GLU A 15 9.42 -4.98 16.72
C GLU A 15 8.66 -6.14 16.05
N GLY A 16 8.49 -6.09 14.73
CA GLY A 16 7.82 -7.13 13.96
C GLY A 16 6.32 -6.96 13.84
N GLU A 17 5.75 -5.87 14.34
CA GLU A 17 4.32 -5.59 14.19
C GLU A 17 4.00 -5.17 12.76
N GLN A 18 2.90 -5.67 12.22
CA GLN A 18 2.50 -5.45 10.84
C GLN A 18 1.23 -4.62 10.78
N TYR A 19 1.21 -3.64 9.88
CA TYR A 19 0.09 -2.71 9.70
C TYR A 19 -0.19 -2.51 8.23
N GLY A 20 -1.44 -2.18 7.90
CA GLY A 20 -1.84 -1.91 6.53
C GLY A 20 -2.93 -0.86 6.46
N VAL A 21 -3.02 -0.18 5.32
CA VAL A 21 -4.06 0.81 5.04
C VAL A 21 -4.39 0.76 3.55
N THR A 22 -5.68 0.81 3.24
CA THR A 22 -6.16 0.87 1.85
C THR A 22 -6.14 2.31 1.38
N ILE A 23 -5.56 2.54 0.22
CA ILE A 23 -5.53 3.88 -0.39
C ILE A 23 -5.82 3.77 -1.90
N ASN A 24 -6.20 4.90 -2.49
CA ASN A 24 -6.33 5.04 -3.94
C ASN A 24 -5.55 6.25 -4.48
N SER A 25 -4.58 6.73 -3.71
CA SER A 25 -3.75 7.89 -4.05
C SER A 25 -2.35 7.52 -4.54
N PHE A 26 -2.12 6.23 -4.80
CA PHE A 26 -0.83 5.76 -5.31
C PHE A 26 -0.52 6.36 -6.67
N ALA A 27 0.72 6.82 -6.86
CA ALA A 27 1.18 7.37 -8.12
C ALA A 27 2.65 7.06 -8.37
N SER A 28 2.99 6.89 -9.65
CA SER A 28 4.38 6.87 -10.11
C SER A 28 4.91 8.29 -10.14
N VAL A 29 6.14 8.49 -9.71
CA VAL A 29 6.76 9.83 -9.61
C VAL A 29 7.98 9.97 -10.50
N SER A 30 8.93 9.03 -10.42
CA SER A 30 10.22 9.12 -11.11
C SER A 30 10.64 7.74 -11.59
N LEU A 31 11.38 7.72 -12.71
CA LEU A 31 11.95 6.47 -13.23
C LEU A 31 13.39 6.29 -12.78
N GLU A 32 14.13 7.39 -12.59
CA GLU A 32 15.54 7.30 -12.19
C GLU A 32 15.90 8.45 -11.25
N PRO A 33 15.98 8.16 -9.94
CA PRO A 33 15.68 6.88 -9.30
C PRO A 33 14.19 6.50 -9.41
N PRO A 34 13.83 5.22 -9.25
CA PRO A 34 12.43 4.81 -9.32
C PRO A 34 11.70 5.21 -8.04
N LEU A 35 10.88 6.23 -8.13
CA LEU A 35 10.13 6.76 -7.01
C LEU A 35 8.63 6.62 -7.23
N VAL A 36 7.93 6.33 -6.14
CA VAL A 36 6.47 6.29 -6.08
C VAL A 36 6.00 7.12 -4.91
N SER A 37 4.72 7.46 -4.88
CA SER A 37 4.13 8.22 -3.78
C SER A 37 2.72 7.76 -3.47
N PHE A 38 2.28 8.07 -2.26
CA PHE A 38 0.87 8.05 -1.91
C PHE A 38 0.61 9.14 -0.88
N ALA A 39 -0.66 9.55 -0.77
CA ALA A 39 -1.09 10.55 0.20
C ALA A 39 -1.77 9.87 1.37
N LEU A 40 -1.35 10.20 2.59
CA LEU A 40 -1.88 9.61 3.82
C LEU A 40 -2.44 10.72 4.70
N GLN A 41 -3.61 10.49 5.29
CA GLN A 41 -4.18 11.43 6.26
C GLN A 41 -3.22 11.62 7.43
N ARG A 42 -3.02 12.88 7.86
CA ARG A 42 -2.15 13.19 9.00
C ARG A 42 -2.59 12.50 10.29
N SER A 43 -3.88 12.30 10.46
CA SER A 43 -4.45 11.63 11.64
C SER A 43 -4.22 10.12 11.66
N SER A 44 -3.78 9.53 10.55
CA SER A 44 -3.56 8.09 10.48
C SER A 44 -2.31 7.67 11.29
N PRO A 45 -2.40 6.63 12.11
CA PRO A 45 -1.23 6.11 12.82
C PRO A 45 -0.21 5.44 11.88
N MET A 46 -0.59 5.16 10.63
CA MET A 46 0.32 4.53 9.65
C MET A 46 1.57 5.36 9.39
N GLY A 47 1.46 6.69 9.43
CA GLY A 47 2.62 7.56 9.20
C GLY A 47 3.76 7.27 10.15
N GLU A 48 3.46 7.16 11.44
CA GLU A 48 4.46 6.85 12.45
C GLU A 48 5.04 5.44 12.26
N HIS A 49 4.19 4.47 11.97
CA HIS A 49 4.66 3.10 11.71
C HIS A 49 5.61 3.03 10.52
N ILE A 50 5.29 3.75 9.45
CA ILE A 50 6.12 3.81 8.25
C ILE A 50 7.47 4.47 8.55
N ARG A 51 7.47 5.58 9.31
CA ARG A 51 8.71 6.27 9.68
C ARG A 51 9.61 5.38 10.52
N ARG A 52 9.04 4.66 11.49
CA ARG A 52 9.80 3.73 12.33
C ARG A 52 10.35 2.55 11.52
N ALA A 53 9.58 2.06 10.57
CA ALA A 53 10.00 0.97 9.69
C ALA A 53 11.04 1.40 8.65
N GLY A 54 11.03 2.68 8.28
CA GLY A 54 11.90 3.22 7.24
C GLY A 54 11.44 2.93 5.83
N GLY A 55 10.21 2.42 5.66
CA GLY A 55 9.69 2.08 4.35
C GLY A 55 8.30 1.46 4.40
N TYR A 56 7.81 1.10 3.22
CA TYR A 56 6.50 0.47 3.07
C TYR A 56 6.47 -0.39 1.81
N ALA A 57 5.48 -1.27 1.74
CA ALA A 57 5.20 -1.98 0.50
C ALA A 57 3.91 -1.46 -0.11
N VAL A 58 3.84 -1.48 -1.43
CA VAL A 58 2.63 -1.16 -2.19
C VAL A 58 2.11 -2.48 -2.75
N ASN A 59 0.87 -2.82 -2.41
CA ASN A 59 0.22 -4.04 -2.89
C ASN A 59 -0.94 -3.62 -3.78
N ILE A 60 -0.80 -3.80 -5.09
CA ILE A 60 -1.82 -3.41 -6.07
C ILE A 60 -2.83 -4.56 -6.16
N LEU A 61 -4.09 -4.30 -5.80
CA LEU A 61 -5.08 -5.35 -5.60
C LEU A 61 -5.66 -5.87 -6.91
N SER A 62 -5.95 -7.17 -6.91
CA SER A 62 -6.70 -7.83 -7.97
C SER A 62 -8.21 -7.74 -7.74
N ALA A 63 -8.99 -8.04 -8.78
CA ALA A 63 -10.45 -7.90 -8.76
C ALA A 63 -11.13 -8.74 -7.67
N ASP A 64 -10.53 -9.84 -7.24
CA ASP A 64 -11.09 -10.73 -6.22
C ASP A 64 -10.65 -10.38 -4.79
N GLN A 65 -10.00 -9.23 -4.60
CA GLN A 65 -9.50 -8.81 -3.28
C GLN A 65 -10.31 -7.69 -2.65
N GLN A 66 -11.61 -7.61 -2.94
CA GLN A 66 -12.46 -6.57 -2.36
C GLN A 66 -12.56 -6.69 -0.83
N GLU A 67 -12.61 -7.90 -0.29
CA GLU A 67 -12.65 -8.10 1.17
C GLU A 67 -11.37 -7.59 1.84
N LEU A 68 -10.23 -7.86 1.24
CA LEU A 68 -8.95 -7.37 1.72
C LEU A 68 -8.92 -5.84 1.73
N SER A 69 -9.40 -5.22 0.65
CA SER A 69 -9.52 -3.76 0.56
C SER A 69 -10.37 -3.21 1.69
N ASN A 70 -11.54 -3.80 1.93
CA ASN A 70 -12.44 -3.36 2.99
C ASN A 70 -11.81 -3.54 4.38
N HIS A 71 -11.09 -4.62 4.58
CA HIS A 71 -10.44 -4.89 5.87
C HIS A 71 -9.46 -3.77 6.24
N PHE A 72 -8.57 -3.41 5.32
CA PHE A 72 -7.56 -2.38 5.60
C PHE A 72 -8.06 -0.95 5.42
N ALA A 73 -9.30 -0.76 4.96
CA ALA A 73 -9.95 0.54 4.94
C ALA A 73 -10.62 0.88 6.27
N SER A 74 -10.79 -0.10 7.15
CA SER A 74 -11.42 0.10 8.46
C SER A 74 -10.40 0.50 9.52
N ASP A 75 -10.89 1.04 10.65
CA ASP A 75 -10.03 1.39 11.78
C ASP A 75 -9.42 0.17 12.48
N LYS A 76 -9.78 -1.04 12.03
CA LYS A 76 -9.29 -2.31 12.58
C LYS A 76 -8.03 -2.81 11.89
N HIS A 77 -7.36 -1.96 11.15
CA HIS A 77 -6.14 -2.30 10.40
C HIS A 77 -4.96 -2.75 11.27
N ARG A 78 -5.08 -2.67 12.60
CA ARG A 78 -4.06 -3.11 13.56
C ARG A 78 -4.02 -4.62 13.77
N GLN A 79 -4.99 -5.35 13.19
CA GLN A 79 -5.04 -6.79 13.39
C GLN A 79 -3.90 -7.47 12.65
N PRO A 80 -3.35 -8.56 13.22
CA PRO A 80 -2.37 -9.36 12.50
C PRO A 80 -2.91 -9.78 11.13
N PHE A 81 -2.02 -10.06 10.20
CA PHE A 81 -2.38 -10.46 8.84
C PHE A 81 -2.78 -11.96 8.79
N ILE A 82 -3.48 -12.45 9.83
CA ILE A 82 -3.80 -13.88 9.97
C ILE A 82 -4.61 -14.40 8.79
N ASP A 83 -5.59 -13.61 8.34
CA ASP A 83 -6.48 -14.02 7.24
C ASP A 83 -5.95 -13.60 5.87
N TRP A 84 -4.77 -13.01 5.82
CA TRP A 84 -4.21 -12.44 4.59
C TRP A 84 -2.81 -12.97 4.37
N PRO A 85 -2.67 -14.07 3.59
CA PRO A 85 -1.36 -14.69 3.41
C PRO A 85 -0.39 -13.77 2.71
N LEU A 86 0.87 -13.88 3.11
CA LEU A 86 1.97 -13.13 2.50
C LEU A 86 2.66 -13.99 1.45
N LEU A 87 3.34 -13.33 0.51
CA LEU A 87 4.21 -14.04 -0.43
C LEU A 87 5.31 -14.77 0.33
N PRO A 88 5.66 -16.01 -0.07
CA PRO A 88 6.66 -16.81 0.63
C PRO A 88 8.08 -16.41 0.22
N LYS A 89 8.43 -15.14 0.43
CA LYS A 89 9.78 -14.65 0.15
C LYS A 89 10.21 -13.69 1.24
N PRO A 90 11.50 -13.64 1.59
CA PRO A 90 12.00 -12.65 2.54
C PRO A 90 11.81 -11.24 1.99
N ALA A 91 11.30 -10.34 2.82
CA ALA A 91 11.11 -8.94 2.47
C ALA A 91 11.12 -8.10 3.74
N SER A 92 11.58 -6.85 3.63
CA SER A 92 11.58 -5.92 4.76
C SER A 92 10.15 -5.56 5.18
N GLN A 93 9.24 -5.50 4.21
CA GLN A 93 7.84 -5.15 4.42
C GLN A 93 6.93 -6.30 4.05
N PRO A 94 5.74 -6.43 4.66
CA PRO A 94 4.80 -7.49 4.28
C PRO A 94 4.35 -7.35 2.83
N LEU A 95 4.44 -8.42 2.06
CA LEU A 95 3.98 -8.47 0.67
C LEU A 95 2.78 -9.41 0.60
N LEU A 96 1.60 -8.87 0.26
CA LEU A 96 0.36 -9.63 0.26
C LEU A 96 0.27 -10.55 -0.97
N ALA A 97 -0.11 -11.81 -0.74
CA ALA A 97 -0.31 -12.77 -1.82
C ALA A 97 -1.60 -12.44 -2.59
N GLY A 98 -1.65 -12.81 -3.87
CA GLY A 98 -2.84 -12.65 -4.70
C GLY A 98 -2.98 -11.29 -5.37
N CYS A 99 -2.06 -10.36 -5.14
CA CYS A 99 -2.09 -9.03 -5.75
C CYS A 99 -1.62 -9.06 -7.21
N LEU A 100 -1.94 -8.01 -7.96
CA LEU A 100 -1.42 -7.85 -9.33
C LEU A 100 0.05 -7.46 -9.34
N ALA A 101 0.48 -6.70 -8.34
CA ALA A 101 1.88 -6.33 -8.19
C ALA A 101 2.15 -5.97 -6.75
N VAL A 102 3.41 -6.18 -6.35
CA VAL A 102 3.91 -5.78 -5.05
C VAL A 102 5.22 -5.02 -5.25
N LEU A 103 5.36 -3.88 -4.55
CA LEU A 103 6.55 -3.05 -4.61
C LEU A 103 7.08 -2.88 -3.20
N GLU A 104 8.34 -3.22 -2.99
CA GLU A 104 9.01 -3.01 -1.71
C GLU A 104 9.79 -1.71 -1.78
N CYS A 105 9.49 -0.77 -0.89
CA CYS A 105 9.96 0.61 -1.00
C CYS A 105 10.64 1.09 0.26
N GLN A 106 11.69 1.88 0.08
CA GLN A 106 12.39 2.58 1.16
C GLN A 106 11.94 4.03 1.17
N LEU A 107 11.57 4.57 2.33
CA LEU A 107 11.11 5.94 2.46
C LEU A 107 12.19 6.91 1.95
N TRP A 108 11.78 7.81 1.06
CA TRP A 108 12.66 8.77 0.42
C TRP A 108 12.51 10.17 1.03
N GLN A 109 11.28 10.68 1.04
CA GLN A 109 11.00 12.03 1.50
C GLN A 109 9.50 12.17 1.80
N GLU A 110 9.17 13.07 2.73
CA GLU A 110 7.80 13.43 3.04
C GLU A 110 7.56 14.89 2.70
N TYR A 111 6.36 15.17 2.18
CA TYR A 111 5.96 16.53 1.82
C TYR A 111 4.60 16.87 2.38
N ASP A 112 4.41 18.14 2.75
CA ASP A 112 3.13 18.63 3.21
C ASP A 112 2.09 18.57 2.08
N GLY A 113 0.93 18.02 2.38
CA GLY A 113 -0.21 17.92 1.47
C GLY A 113 -1.50 18.40 2.12
N GLY A 114 -1.44 19.38 3.00
CA GLY A 114 -2.64 19.88 3.70
C GLY A 114 -3.02 18.97 4.85
N ASP A 115 -4.23 18.38 4.83
CA ASP A 115 -4.65 17.40 5.82
C ASP A 115 -4.08 16.01 5.54
N HIS A 116 -3.27 15.91 4.50
CA HIS A 116 -2.51 14.71 4.14
C HIS A 116 -1.02 14.99 4.15
N VAL A 117 -0.23 13.94 4.16
CA VAL A 117 1.22 13.99 3.92
C VAL A 117 1.51 13.10 2.72
N LEU A 118 2.40 13.57 1.83
CA LEU A 118 2.86 12.79 0.69
C LEU A 118 4.11 12.01 1.11
N LEU A 119 4.05 10.70 0.96
CA LEU A 119 5.15 9.81 1.34
C LEU A 119 5.79 9.26 0.07
N LEU A 120 6.91 9.84 -0.33
CA LEU A 120 7.69 9.37 -1.46
C LEU A 120 8.63 8.27 -1.01
N ALA A 121 8.76 7.24 -1.83
CA ALA A 121 9.67 6.15 -1.54
C ALA A 121 10.36 5.64 -2.79
N GLU A 122 11.58 5.16 -2.61
CA GLU A 122 12.34 4.51 -3.68
C GLU A 122 11.95 3.04 -3.76
N VAL A 123 11.63 2.58 -4.96
CA VAL A 123 11.31 1.17 -5.19
C VAL A 123 12.60 0.36 -5.20
N LEU A 124 12.74 -0.56 -4.25
CA LEU A 124 13.91 -1.43 -4.15
C LEU A 124 13.70 -2.74 -4.92
N ASP A 125 12.47 -3.22 -4.99
CA ASP A 125 12.12 -4.45 -5.69
C ASP A 125 10.65 -4.40 -6.07
N CYS A 126 10.29 -5.02 -7.18
CA CYS A 126 8.90 -5.14 -7.58
C CYS A 126 8.68 -6.45 -8.31
N GLN A 127 7.44 -6.95 -8.21
CA GLN A 127 7.02 -8.19 -8.87
C GLN A 127 5.59 -8.01 -9.35
N ALA A 128 5.32 -8.37 -10.60
CA ALA A 128 3.99 -8.29 -11.20
C ALA A 128 3.46 -9.69 -11.50
N PHE A 129 2.14 -9.83 -11.44
CA PHE A 129 1.42 -11.08 -11.67
C PHE A 129 0.28 -10.85 -12.64
N GLU A 130 -0.21 -11.93 -13.23
CA GLU A 130 -1.38 -11.86 -14.12
C GLU A 130 -2.67 -11.72 -13.33
N GLY A 131 -3.67 -11.08 -13.93
CA GLY A 131 -4.98 -10.93 -13.34
C GLY A 131 -5.66 -9.62 -13.75
N GLU A 132 -6.86 -9.42 -13.22
CA GLU A 132 -7.67 -8.24 -13.48
C GLU A 132 -7.62 -7.29 -12.29
N PRO A 133 -7.61 -5.96 -12.52
CA PRO A 133 -7.49 -5.00 -11.44
C PRO A 133 -8.80 -4.81 -10.67
N LEU A 134 -8.68 -4.51 -9.38
CA LEU A 134 -9.77 -3.97 -8.59
C LEU A 134 -9.81 -2.46 -8.82
N LEU A 135 -10.95 -1.94 -9.29
CA LEU A 135 -11.11 -0.53 -9.61
C LEU A 135 -12.02 0.15 -8.60
N TYR A 136 -11.81 1.46 -8.44
CA TYR A 136 -12.64 2.31 -7.58
C TYR A 136 -13.10 3.51 -8.40
N TYR A 137 -14.41 3.67 -8.51
CA TYR A 137 -15.01 4.74 -9.30
C TYR A 137 -16.33 5.16 -8.67
N ARG A 138 -16.49 6.47 -8.47
CA ARG A 138 -17.70 7.07 -7.87
C ARG A 138 -18.06 6.42 -6.54
N SER A 139 -17.05 6.24 -5.68
CA SER A 139 -17.19 5.62 -4.36
C SER A 139 -17.69 4.18 -4.39
N ARG A 140 -17.41 3.46 -5.46
CA ARG A 140 -17.79 2.05 -5.62
C ARG A 140 -16.64 1.26 -6.21
N TYR A 141 -16.57 -0.01 -5.81
CA TYR A 141 -15.68 -0.95 -6.48
C TYR A 141 -16.22 -1.28 -7.87
N ALA A 142 -15.32 -1.54 -8.79
CA ALA A 142 -15.64 -1.91 -10.16
C ALA A 142 -14.59 -2.85 -10.70
N THR A 143 -14.90 -3.48 -11.82
CA THR A 143 -13.98 -4.32 -12.58
C THR A 143 -14.02 -3.91 -14.05
N LEU A 144 -13.03 -4.34 -14.81
CA LEU A 144 -12.98 -4.08 -16.25
C LEU A 144 -14.05 -4.93 -16.97
#